data_a9fa160ff21c09c5b607a1c0597a9dac
#
_entry.id   a9fa160ff21c09c5b607a1c0597a9dac
#
_cell.length_a   1.000
_cell.length_b   1.000
_cell.length_c   1.000
_cell.angle_alpha   90.00
_cell.angle_beta   90.00
_cell.angle_gamma   90.00
#
_symmetry.space_group_name_H-M   'P 1'
#
loop_
_entity.id
_entity.type
_entity.pdbx_description
1 polymer ?
#
loop_
_entity_poly.entity_id
_entity_poly.type
_entity_poly.pdbx_seq_one_letter_code
_entity_poly.pdbx_strand_id
1 'polypeptide(L)'
;MIEGFYFFSGRGMDSGTTVYAKNRKTSGLIGRLNLVSHPFCILLIVHFCMKDYSTPFLTRFSRLFKMLLWLFSTVRRIRRLDKASVEQRNAEFSAICAEALSILNVRLIASNRPSESLKGVLVVANHISLLDIFAITALCPSSFIAMKELSRWPVIGRVARNADTVFIDRSNRKDINIINEAICRSLAEGKNVCFFPEARTSSGNGILPFKEALFQSAIDAGSEIQPLALRYFDSQKRRTTQPSFSEVNLFVSLWRIVSMQEIEVHVDFLPLEKPQGDRYEVKDKIEAAIGREVGKIHEVLAE
;
A
#
# COMPACT_ATOMS: atom_id res chain seq x y z
N MET A 1 12.07 7.39 -4.11
CA MET A 1 13.51 7.40 -3.83
C MET A 1 13.82 6.01 -3.31
N ILE A 2 14.50 5.22 -4.10
CA ILE A 2 15.30 4.16 -3.51
C ILE A 2 16.39 4.98 -2.83
N GLU A 3 16.26 5.21 -1.52
CA GLU A 3 17.36 5.75 -0.75
C GLU A 3 18.48 4.73 -0.84
N GLY A 4 19.60 5.24 -1.34
CA GLY A 4 20.80 4.47 -1.56
C GLY A 4 21.24 3.82 -0.26
N PHE A 5 21.75 2.63 -0.41
CA PHE A 5 22.56 1.95 0.56
C PHE A 5 23.67 2.89 1.02
N TYR A 6 23.56 3.44 2.21
CA TYR A 6 24.71 3.97 2.91
C TYR A 6 25.44 2.81 3.55
N PHE A 7 26.42 2.29 2.83
CA PHE A 7 27.50 1.54 3.47
C PHE A 7 28.33 2.55 4.26
N PHE A 8 28.18 2.56 5.57
CA PHE A 8 29.18 3.16 6.44
C PHE A 8 30.41 2.27 6.44
N SER A 9 31.41 2.63 5.65
CA SER A 9 32.77 2.14 5.77
C SER A 9 33.44 2.87 6.93
N GLY A 10 33.25 2.36 8.13
CA GLY A 10 34.04 2.70 9.28
C GLY A 10 35.28 1.82 9.34
N ARG A 11 36.43 2.34 8.94
CA ARG A 11 37.72 1.76 9.36
C ARG A 11 37.90 1.99 10.85
N GLY A 12 37.92 0.90 11.59
CA GLY A 12 38.27 0.91 13.01
C GLY A 12 38.22 -0.53 13.50
N MET A 13 39.39 -1.07 13.79
CA MET A 13 39.57 -2.38 14.45
C MET A 13 38.83 -2.41 15.79
N ASP A 14 38.13 -3.46 16.03
CA ASP A 14 38.00 -4.34 17.18
C ASP A 14 36.56 -4.83 17.44
N SER A 15 36.49 -6.15 17.46
CA SER A 15 35.66 -7.01 18.32
C SER A 15 34.18 -6.69 18.57
N GLY A 16 33.26 -7.48 18.00
CA GLY A 16 32.10 -7.96 18.74
C GLY A 16 30.91 -7.02 18.81
N THR A 17 30.03 -7.07 17.83
CA THR A 17 28.69 -6.46 17.95
C THR A 17 27.82 -7.31 18.87
N THR A 18 27.57 -6.84 20.09
CA THR A 18 26.67 -7.45 21.06
C THR A 18 25.26 -6.89 20.86
N VAL A 19 24.33 -7.71 20.37
CA VAL A 19 22.90 -7.34 20.29
C VAL A 19 22.23 -7.77 21.58
N TYR A 20 21.76 -6.80 22.39
CA TYR A 20 20.97 -7.08 23.60
C TYR A 20 19.49 -7.19 23.26
N ALA A 21 18.94 -8.39 23.35
CA ALA A 21 17.51 -8.61 23.41
C ALA A 21 17.05 -8.59 24.88
N LYS A 22 16.33 -7.54 25.29
CA LYS A 22 15.78 -7.44 26.63
C LYS A 22 14.38 -8.03 26.67
N ASN A 23 14.29 -9.32 27.00
CA ASN A 23 12.99 -9.94 27.29
C ASN A 23 12.82 -10.05 28.82
N ARG A 24 11.81 -9.38 29.38
CA ARG A 24 11.47 -9.48 30.80
C ARG A 24 10.75 -10.78 31.07
N LYS A 25 11.42 -11.72 31.64
CA LYS A 25 11.07 -12.90 32.46
C LYS A 25 11.80 -14.14 31.95
N THR A 26 13.02 -14.29 32.39
CA THR A 26 13.63 -15.56 32.84
C THR A 26 15.07 -15.25 33.26
N SER A 27 15.33 -15.30 34.54
CA SER A 27 16.66 -15.33 35.13
C SER A 27 17.30 -16.68 34.83
N GLY A 28 18.49 -16.64 34.21
CA GLY A 28 19.39 -17.80 34.18
C GLY A 28 19.76 -18.27 32.77
N LEU A 29 21.03 -18.16 32.50
CA LEU A 29 21.88 -18.63 31.42
C LEU A 29 22.09 -17.66 30.25
N ILE A 30 23.10 -16.79 30.44
CA ILE A 30 23.73 -16.07 29.32
C ILE A 30 24.85 -16.95 28.78
N GLY A 31 24.56 -17.69 27.71
CA GLY A 31 25.57 -18.32 26.87
C GLY A 31 26.03 -17.34 25.79
N ARG A 32 27.32 -17.07 25.71
CA ARG A 32 27.92 -16.32 24.60
C ARG A 32 27.78 -17.14 23.30
N LEU A 33 26.90 -16.71 22.41
CA LEU A 33 26.84 -17.22 21.03
C LEU A 33 27.64 -16.25 20.13
N ASN A 34 28.84 -16.67 19.73
CA ASN A 34 29.55 -16.05 18.62
C ASN A 34 28.83 -16.42 17.33
N LEU A 35 28.02 -15.50 16.81
CA LEU A 35 27.38 -15.65 15.50
C LEU A 35 28.39 -15.33 14.40
N VAL A 36 29.01 -16.36 13.85
CA VAL A 36 29.74 -16.29 12.60
C VAL A 36 28.75 -16.00 11.48
N SER A 37 29.07 -15.02 10.65
CA SER A 37 28.28 -14.54 9.53
C SER A 37 28.15 -15.58 8.40
N HIS A 38 27.35 -16.62 8.60
CA HIS A 38 26.97 -17.54 7.55
C HIS A 38 25.57 -17.17 7.01
N PRO A 39 25.37 -17.15 5.68
CA PRO A 39 24.06 -16.89 5.08
C PRO A 39 22.98 -17.89 5.54
N PHE A 40 23.39 -19.06 6.03
CA PHE A 40 22.51 -20.08 6.63
C PHE A 40 21.91 -19.63 7.98
N CYS A 41 22.63 -18.84 8.78
CA CYS A 41 22.12 -18.31 10.05
C CYS A 41 21.06 -17.23 9.85
N ILE A 42 21.19 -16.41 8.81
CA ILE A 42 20.16 -15.41 8.47
C ILE A 42 18.86 -16.09 8.04
N LEU A 43 18.95 -17.19 7.29
CA LEU A 43 17.78 -17.99 6.92
C LEU A 43 17.11 -18.65 8.14
N LEU A 44 17.90 -19.12 9.12
CA LEU A 44 17.41 -19.71 10.37
C LEU A 44 16.78 -18.68 11.30
N ILE A 45 17.35 -17.48 11.41
CA ILE A 45 16.81 -16.39 12.23
C ILE A 45 15.50 -15.87 11.62
N VAL A 46 15.43 -15.72 10.29
CA VAL A 46 14.17 -15.40 9.58
C VAL A 46 13.14 -16.51 9.77
N HIS A 47 13.55 -17.77 9.79
CA HIS A 47 12.65 -18.92 10.03
C HIS A 47 12.14 -18.97 11.49
N PHE A 48 12.97 -18.63 12.47
CA PHE A 48 12.61 -18.69 13.90
C PHE A 48 11.75 -17.49 14.35
N CYS A 49 11.93 -16.29 13.78
CA CYS A 49 11.06 -15.14 14.03
C CYS A 49 9.67 -15.23 13.35
N MET A 50 9.47 -16.18 12.42
CA MET A 50 8.24 -16.31 11.63
C MET A 50 7.34 -17.46 12.08
N LYS A 51 7.50 -17.98 13.31
CA LYS A 51 6.81 -19.21 13.77
C LYS A 51 5.29 -19.10 13.89
N ASP A 52 4.73 -17.90 13.94
CA ASP A 52 3.28 -17.68 14.14
C ASP A 52 2.46 -17.38 12.88
N TYR A 53 3.09 -17.30 11.69
CA TYR A 53 2.42 -16.90 10.43
C TYR A 53 2.60 -17.89 9.28
N SER A 54 3.01 -19.12 9.56
CA SER A 54 3.53 -19.97 8.49
C SER A 54 2.48 -20.80 7.78
N THR A 55 2.00 -20.29 6.64
CA THR A 55 1.44 -21.22 5.63
C THR A 55 2.49 -22.22 5.17
N PRO A 56 2.09 -23.47 4.83
CA PRO A 56 3.01 -24.45 4.28
C PRO A 56 3.77 -23.91 3.06
N PHE A 57 5.01 -24.34 2.89
CA PHE A 57 5.87 -23.89 1.78
C PHE A 57 5.19 -24.06 0.40
N LEU A 58 4.53 -25.20 0.19
CA LEU A 58 3.78 -25.47 -1.04
C LEU A 58 2.68 -24.44 -1.32
N THR A 59 1.99 -23.96 -0.28
CA THR A 59 0.97 -22.91 -0.41
C THR A 59 1.59 -21.59 -0.84
N ARG A 60 2.73 -21.20 -0.26
CA ARG A 60 3.45 -19.97 -0.65
C ARG A 60 3.88 -20.04 -2.11
N PHE A 61 4.46 -21.16 -2.51
CA PHE A 61 4.90 -21.38 -3.88
C PHE A 61 3.71 -21.37 -4.86
N SER A 62 2.60 -22.02 -4.49
CA SER A 62 1.35 -22.01 -5.27
C SER A 62 0.82 -20.59 -5.46
N ARG A 63 0.80 -19.75 -4.40
CA ARG A 63 0.37 -18.35 -4.49
C ARG A 63 1.27 -17.54 -5.42
N LEU A 64 2.60 -17.67 -5.30
CA LEU A 64 3.56 -17.01 -6.18
C LEU A 64 3.37 -17.42 -7.64
N PHE A 65 3.21 -18.71 -7.89
CA PHE A 65 2.98 -19.24 -9.24
C PHE A 65 1.66 -18.72 -9.82
N LYS A 66 0.56 -18.74 -9.04
CA LYS A 66 -0.72 -18.18 -9.46
C LYS A 66 -0.61 -16.68 -9.72
N MET A 67 0.12 -15.93 -8.89
CA MET A 67 0.36 -14.50 -9.13
C MET A 67 1.13 -14.26 -10.45
N LEU A 68 2.08 -15.11 -10.78
CA LEU A 68 2.79 -15.03 -12.06
C LEU A 68 1.83 -15.27 -13.24
N LEU A 69 1.00 -16.30 -13.17
CA LEU A 69 -0.02 -16.58 -14.19
C LEU A 69 -1.04 -15.44 -14.31
N TRP A 70 -1.48 -14.92 -13.16
CA TRP A 70 -2.36 -13.75 -13.09
C TRP A 70 -1.72 -12.53 -13.78
N LEU A 71 -0.43 -12.29 -13.58
CA LEU A 71 0.29 -11.17 -14.20
C LEU A 71 0.29 -11.29 -15.74
N PHE A 72 0.55 -12.49 -16.28
CA PHE A 72 0.47 -12.75 -17.72
C PHE A 72 -0.95 -12.58 -18.27
N SER A 73 -1.95 -13.08 -17.53
CA SER A 73 -3.37 -12.90 -17.86
C SER A 73 -3.74 -11.43 -17.89
N THR A 74 -3.34 -10.67 -16.87
CA THR A 74 -3.58 -9.23 -16.75
C THR A 74 -3.03 -8.46 -17.94
N VAL A 75 -1.81 -8.71 -18.38
CA VAL A 75 -1.22 -8.07 -19.56
C VAL A 75 -2.05 -8.34 -20.82
N ARG A 76 -2.58 -9.58 -20.97
CA ARG A 76 -3.44 -9.95 -22.12
C ARG A 76 -4.80 -9.25 -22.05
N ARG A 77 -5.41 -9.18 -20.87
CA ARG A 77 -6.71 -8.54 -20.62
C ARG A 77 -6.63 -7.05 -20.91
N ILE A 78 -5.62 -6.36 -20.37
CA ILE A 78 -5.41 -4.93 -20.54
C ILE A 78 -5.25 -4.54 -22.02
N ARG A 79 -4.56 -5.36 -22.83
CA ARG A 79 -4.44 -5.10 -24.29
C ARG A 79 -5.77 -5.04 -25.02
N ARG A 80 -6.83 -5.64 -24.47
CA ARG A 80 -8.16 -5.63 -25.06
C ARG A 80 -8.97 -4.39 -24.67
N LEU A 81 -8.48 -3.61 -23.71
CA LEU A 81 -9.18 -2.44 -23.16
C LEU A 81 -8.91 -1.14 -23.93
N ASP A 82 -8.03 -1.14 -24.94
CA ASP A 82 -7.66 0.08 -25.69
C ASP A 82 -8.89 0.77 -26.35
N LYS A 83 -9.95 0.01 -26.64
CA LYS A 83 -11.20 0.51 -27.25
C LYS A 83 -12.41 0.42 -26.31
N ALA A 84 -12.20 0.05 -25.04
CA ALA A 84 -13.27 -0.13 -24.08
C ALA A 84 -13.74 1.21 -23.50
N SER A 85 -15.02 1.30 -23.11
CA SER A 85 -15.52 2.46 -22.37
C SER A 85 -14.87 2.59 -21.00
N VAL A 86 -14.98 3.75 -20.36
CA VAL A 86 -14.43 4.00 -19.02
C VAL A 86 -15.03 3.00 -18.02
N GLU A 87 -16.33 2.75 -18.11
CA GLU A 87 -17.04 1.80 -17.24
C GLU A 87 -16.54 0.36 -17.43
N GLN A 88 -16.34 -0.07 -18.67
CA GLN A 88 -15.79 -1.39 -18.99
C GLN A 88 -14.37 -1.54 -18.46
N ARG A 89 -13.53 -0.51 -18.62
CA ARG A 89 -12.16 -0.50 -18.07
C ARG A 89 -12.19 -0.58 -16.55
N ASN A 90 -13.00 0.23 -15.89
CA ASN A 90 -13.12 0.24 -14.44
C ASN A 90 -13.58 -1.12 -13.89
N ALA A 91 -14.59 -1.73 -14.50
CA ALA A 91 -15.07 -3.06 -14.12
C ALA A 91 -13.99 -4.12 -14.28
N GLU A 92 -13.22 -4.07 -15.38
CA GLU A 92 -12.12 -5.01 -15.63
C GLU A 92 -10.95 -4.82 -14.64
N PHE A 93 -10.56 -3.59 -14.35
CA PHE A 93 -9.52 -3.32 -13.34
C PHE A 93 -9.96 -3.75 -11.94
N SER A 94 -11.22 -3.50 -11.56
CA SER A 94 -11.79 -4.01 -10.31
C SER A 94 -11.68 -5.53 -10.23
N ALA A 95 -12.10 -6.24 -11.28
CA ALA A 95 -12.04 -7.70 -11.34
C ALA A 95 -10.61 -8.24 -11.28
N ILE A 96 -9.68 -7.62 -12.00
CA ILE A 96 -8.23 -7.97 -11.98
C ILE A 96 -7.67 -7.83 -10.55
N CYS A 97 -7.99 -6.74 -9.87
CA CYS A 97 -7.50 -6.49 -8.51
C CYS A 97 -8.13 -7.43 -7.49
N ALA A 98 -9.43 -7.69 -7.58
CA ALA A 98 -10.12 -8.65 -6.72
C ALA A 98 -9.56 -10.07 -6.89
N GLU A 99 -9.23 -10.48 -8.11
CA GLU A 99 -8.58 -11.77 -8.40
C GLU A 99 -7.19 -11.87 -7.74
N ALA A 100 -6.37 -10.81 -7.83
CA ALA A 100 -5.06 -10.77 -7.16
C ALA A 100 -5.19 -10.93 -5.65
N LEU A 101 -6.13 -10.22 -5.02
CA LEU A 101 -6.40 -10.33 -3.59
C LEU A 101 -6.84 -11.75 -3.22
N SER A 102 -7.72 -12.37 -4.01
CA SER A 102 -8.16 -13.76 -3.80
C SER A 102 -7.01 -14.77 -3.89
N ILE A 103 -6.11 -14.65 -4.87
CA ILE A 103 -4.92 -15.52 -5.01
C ILE A 103 -4.04 -15.45 -3.76
N LEU A 104 -3.91 -14.25 -3.17
CA LEU A 104 -3.11 -14.01 -1.97
C LEU A 104 -3.83 -14.38 -0.67
N ASN A 105 -5.08 -14.84 -0.75
CA ASN A 105 -5.97 -15.08 0.37
C ASN A 105 -6.17 -13.81 1.21
N VAL A 106 -6.42 -12.70 0.52
CA VAL A 106 -6.73 -11.41 1.13
C VAL A 106 -8.24 -11.20 1.06
N ARG A 107 -8.86 -11.04 2.21
CA ARG A 107 -10.28 -10.71 2.36
C ARG A 107 -10.44 -9.20 2.46
N LEU A 108 -11.27 -8.66 1.59
CA LEU A 108 -11.55 -7.23 1.52
C LEU A 108 -12.88 -6.94 2.22
N ILE A 109 -12.83 -6.07 3.23
CA ILE A 109 -13.98 -5.64 4.03
C ILE A 109 -14.13 -4.13 3.83
N ALA A 110 -15.27 -3.72 3.29
CA ALA A 110 -15.58 -2.32 3.06
C ALA A 110 -16.69 -1.87 4.01
N SER A 111 -16.45 -0.78 4.74
CA SER A 111 -17.43 -0.15 5.62
C SER A 111 -17.87 1.20 5.01
N ASN A 112 -19.16 1.52 5.15
CA ASN A 112 -19.75 2.78 4.70
C ASN A 112 -19.51 3.09 3.20
N ARG A 113 -19.32 2.05 2.38
CA ARG A 113 -19.15 2.22 0.94
C ARG A 113 -20.40 2.87 0.34
N PRO A 114 -20.26 3.95 -0.45
CA PRO A 114 -21.39 4.55 -1.15
C PRO A 114 -22.12 3.53 -2.02
N SER A 115 -23.46 3.59 -2.06
CA SER A 115 -24.29 2.72 -2.92
C SER A 115 -24.10 3.04 -4.39
N GLU A 116 -23.80 4.28 -4.71
CA GLU A 116 -23.52 4.73 -6.07
C GLU A 116 -22.02 4.76 -6.35
N SER A 117 -21.66 4.54 -7.60
CA SER A 117 -20.26 4.65 -8.05
C SER A 117 -19.80 6.09 -7.97
N LEU A 118 -18.72 6.33 -7.26
CA LEU A 118 -18.07 7.63 -7.20
C LEU A 118 -17.54 8.02 -8.58
N LYS A 119 -17.72 9.29 -8.95
CA LYS A 119 -17.24 9.84 -10.23
C LYS A 119 -16.64 11.23 -10.01
N GLY A 120 -15.45 11.46 -10.55
CA GLY A 120 -14.78 12.76 -10.48
C GLY A 120 -14.39 13.16 -9.05
N VAL A 121 -14.10 12.19 -8.18
CA VAL A 121 -13.66 12.46 -6.81
C VAL A 121 -12.16 12.24 -6.62
N LEU A 122 -11.57 13.06 -5.77
CA LEU A 122 -10.20 12.85 -5.31
C LEU A 122 -10.21 11.87 -4.13
N VAL A 123 -9.73 10.65 -4.37
CA VAL A 123 -9.62 9.61 -3.33
C VAL A 123 -8.31 9.80 -2.58
N VAL A 124 -8.39 9.88 -1.26
CA VAL A 124 -7.24 10.11 -0.37
C VAL A 124 -7.19 9.00 0.67
N ALA A 125 -6.06 8.31 0.76
CA ALA A 125 -5.91 7.18 1.67
C ALA A 125 -4.56 7.17 2.39
N ASN A 126 -4.49 6.58 3.58
CA ASN A 126 -3.22 6.21 4.18
C ASN A 126 -2.57 5.05 3.40
N HIS A 127 -1.25 4.90 3.51
CA HIS A 127 -0.48 3.95 2.71
C HIS A 127 0.34 3.01 3.57
N ILE A 128 0.05 1.72 3.51
CA ILE A 128 0.69 0.68 4.33
C ILE A 128 1.40 -0.35 3.46
N SER A 129 0.73 -0.79 2.39
CA SER A 129 1.13 -1.97 1.64
C SER A 129 0.95 -1.79 0.13
N LEU A 130 1.60 -2.65 -0.63
CA LEU A 130 1.28 -2.81 -2.07
C LEU A 130 -0.17 -3.27 -2.29
N LEU A 131 -0.78 -3.94 -1.30
CA LEU A 131 -2.16 -4.40 -1.36
C LEU A 131 -3.17 -3.25 -1.34
N ASP A 132 -2.79 -2.04 -0.86
CA ASP A 132 -3.67 -0.87 -0.82
C ASP A 132 -4.20 -0.53 -2.21
N ILE A 133 -3.31 -0.58 -3.22
CA ILE A 133 -3.67 -0.28 -4.61
C ILE A 133 -4.72 -1.28 -5.11
N PHE A 134 -4.52 -2.58 -4.83
CA PHE A 134 -5.49 -3.61 -5.21
C PHE A 134 -6.82 -3.46 -4.47
N ALA A 135 -6.77 -3.19 -3.16
CA ALA A 135 -7.96 -3.04 -2.33
C ALA A 135 -8.81 -1.83 -2.77
N ILE A 136 -8.17 -0.68 -2.97
CA ILE A 136 -8.85 0.53 -3.43
C ILE A 136 -9.41 0.34 -4.83
N THR A 137 -8.62 -0.19 -5.78
CA THR A 137 -9.08 -0.39 -7.16
C THR A 137 -10.26 -1.37 -7.25
N ALA A 138 -10.25 -2.43 -6.42
CA ALA A 138 -11.35 -3.39 -6.38
C ALA A 138 -12.66 -2.77 -5.89
N LEU A 139 -12.61 -1.77 -5.01
CA LEU A 139 -13.79 -1.11 -4.44
C LEU A 139 -14.17 0.19 -5.15
N CYS A 140 -13.18 0.99 -5.51
CA CYS A 140 -13.32 2.33 -6.08
C CYS A 140 -12.27 2.53 -7.17
N PRO A 141 -12.52 2.06 -8.40
CA PRO A 141 -11.59 2.20 -9.50
C PRO A 141 -11.13 3.64 -9.66
N SER A 142 -9.84 3.84 -9.60
CA SER A 142 -9.23 5.17 -9.61
C SER A 142 -7.90 5.14 -10.37
N SER A 143 -7.56 6.25 -11.00
CA SER A 143 -6.22 6.48 -11.53
C SER A 143 -5.29 6.83 -10.37
N PHE A 144 -4.10 6.24 -10.33
CA PHE A 144 -3.13 6.49 -9.25
C PHE A 144 -2.06 7.49 -9.69
N ILE A 145 -1.43 8.10 -8.69
CA ILE A 145 -0.25 8.91 -8.89
C ILE A 145 0.96 8.07 -8.51
N ALA A 146 1.84 7.82 -9.48
CA ALA A 146 3.01 6.97 -9.29
C ALA A 146 4.30 7.66 -9.71
N MET A 147 5.42 7.17 -9.19
CA MET A 147 6.74 7.64 -9.60
C MET A 147 7.03 7.29 -11.06
N LYS A 148 7.68 8.21 -11.79
CA LYS A 148 8.04 8.06 -13.21
C LYS A 148 8.88 6.81 -13.49
N GLU A 149 9.69 6.39 -12.53
CA GLU A 149 10.51 5.18 -12.62
C GLU A 149 9.67 3.92 -12.87
N LEU A 150 8.47 3.84 -12.26
CA LEU A 150 7.55 2.73 -12.46
C LEU A 150 7.06 2.60 -13.91
N SER A 151 7.01 3.72 -14.65
CA SER A 151 6.61 3.71 -16.06
C SER A 151 7.56 2.90 -16.95
N ARG A 152 8.83 2.75 -16.52
CA ARG A 152 9.87 2.02 -17.25
C ARG A 152 9.84 0.51 -16.99
N TRP A 153 9.11 0.05 -15.99
CA TRP A 153 9.01 -1.38 -15.69
C TRP A 153 8.18 -2.09 -16.77
N PRO A 154 8.68 -3.20 -17.34
CA PRO A 154 8.10 -3.78 -18.57
C PRO A 154 6.63 -4.16 -18.48
N VAL A 155 6.20 -4.65 -17.31
CA VAL A 155 4.82 -5.09 -17.08
C VAL A 155 4.05 -4.05 -16.28
N ILE A 156 4.56 -3.66 -15.11
CA ILE A 156 3.89 -2.72 -14.20
C ILE A 156 3.68 -1.37 -14.88
N GLY A 157 4.67 -0.85 -15.61
CA GLY A 157 4.55 0.41 -16.33
C GLY A 157 3.47 0.37 -17.43
N ARG A 158 3.27 -0.79 -18.08
CA ARG A 158 2.19 -0.94 -19.06
C ARG A 158 0.83 -0.99 -18.39
N VAL A 159 0.69 -1.77 -17.31
CA VAL A 159 -0.53 -1.83 -16.51
C VAL A 159 -0.91 -0.45 -15.99
N ALA A 160 0.04 0.26 -15.40
CA ALA A 160 -0.17 1.59 -14.84
C ALA A 160 -0.58 2.61 -15.92
N ARG A 161 0.06 2.59 -17.11
CA ARG A 161 -0.35 3.48 -18.23
C ARG A 161 -1.79 3.22 -18.67
N ASN A 162 -2.22 1.95 -18.75
CA ASN A 162 -3.59 1.61 -19.14
C ASN A 162 -4.62 1.90 -18.03
N ALA A 163 -4.17 2.04 -16.79
CA ALA A 163 -4.98 2.49 -15.65
C ALA A 163 -4.97 4.03 -15.52
N ASP A 164 -4.61 4.75 -16.58
CA ASP A 164 -4.52 6.22 -16.62
C ASP A 164 -3.66 6.80 -15.47
N THR A 165 -2.64 6.05 -14.99
CA THR A 165 -1.77 6.49 -13.90
C THR A 165 -1.01 7.75 -14.29
N VAL A 166 -1.07 8.76 -13.45
CA VAL A 166 -0.28 10.00 -13.58
C VAL A 166 1.12 9.74 -13.04
N PHE A 167 2.13 9.78 -13.93
CA PHE A 167 3.52 9.57 -13.54
C PHE A 167 4.19 10.90 -13.18
N ILE A 168 4.81 10.95 -12.00
CA ILE A 168 5.46 12.15 -11.47
C ILE A 168 6.96 11.95 -11.32
N ASP A 169 7.71 12.99 -11.64
CA ASP A 169 9.12 13.12 -11.30
C ASP A 169 9.24 13.93 -9.98
N ARG A 170 9.50 13.25 -8.87
CA ARG A 170 9.56 13.88 -7.55
C ARG A 170 10.80 14.76 -7.35
N SER A 171 11.78 14.66 -8.23
CA SER A 171 13.00 15.48 -8.16
C SER A 171 12.77 16.90 -8.65
N ASN A 172 11.68 17.15 -9.42
CA ASN A 172 11.37 18.44 -10.01
C ASN A 172 10.12 19.07 -9.35
N ARG A 173 10.34 20.07 -8.49
CA ARG A 173 9.24 20.80 -7.83
C ARG A 173 8.30 21.53 -8.81
N LYS A 174 8.77 21.84 -10.03
CA LYS A 174 7.94 22.47 -11.08
C LYS A 174 6.88 21.52 -11.62
N ASP A 175 7.05 20.21 -11.45
CA ASP A 175 6.08 19.22 -11.93
C ASP A 175 4.80 19.18 -11.07
N ILE A 176 4.78 19.76 -9.84
CA ILE A 176 3.59 19.76 -8.98
C ILE A 176 2.41 20.46 -9.65
N ASN A 177 2.63 21.59 -10.32
CA ASN A 177 1.56 22.30 -11.01
C ASN A 177 1.03 21.48 -12.20
N ILE A 178 1.94 20.88 -12.97
CA ILE A 178 1.59 20.00 -14.11
C ILE A 178 0.78 18.79 -13.62
N ILE A 179 1.15 18.25 -12.46
CA ILE A 179 0.44 17.14 -11.83
C ILE A 179 -0.96 17.56 -11.39
N ASN A 180 -1.08 18.70 -10.70
CA ASN A 180 -2.37 19.24 -10.28
C ASN A 180 -3.28 19.49 -11.49
N GLU A 181 -2.78 20.05 -12.57
CA GLU A 181 -3.53 20.24 -13.81
C GLU A 181 -3.98 18.90 -14.42
N ALA A 182 -3.13 17.87 -14.40
CA ALA A 182 -3.47 16.54 -14.90
C ALA A 182 -4.56 15.88 -14.03
N ILE A 183 -4.49 16.04 -12.71
CA ILE A 183 -5.51 15.58 -11.78
C ILE A 183 -6.82 16.32 -12.05
N CYS A 184 -6.81 17.67 -12.12
CA CYS A 184 -7.99 18.49 -12.40
C CYS A 184 -8.69 18.03 -13.70
N ARG A 185 -7.94 17.81 -14.76
CA ARG A 185 -8.50 17.30 -16.02
C ARG A 185 -9.18 15.93 -15.85
N SER A 186 -8.52 15.01 -15.15
CA SER A 186 -9.08 13.67 -14.90
C SER A 186 -10.36 13.74 -14.08
N LEU A 187 -10.39 14.58 -13.04
CA LEU A 187 -11.59 14.81 -12.20
C LEU A 187 -12.74 15.42 -13.02
N ALA A 188 -12.44 16.41 -13.85
CA ALA A 188 -13.42 17.05 -14.74
C ALA A 188 -13.99 16.08 -15.79
N GLU A 189 -13.21 15.07 -16.21
CA GLU A 189 -13.66 13.98 -17.09
C GLU A 189 -14.49 12.91 -16.35
N GLY A 190 -14.78 13.12 -15.05
CA GLY A 190 -15.51 12.17 -14.22
C GLY A 190 -14.70 10.95 -13.76
N LYS A 191 -13.37 10.96 -13.93
CA LYS A 191 -12.48 9.90 -13.46
C LYS A 191 -12.09 10.16 -12.00
N ASN A 192 -12.06 9.11 -11.20
CA ASN A 192 -11.53 9.20 -9.84
C ASN A 192 -10.00 9.18 -9.88
N VAL A 193 -9.36 9.98 -9.05
CA VAL A 193 -7.91 9.99 -8.90
C VAL A 193 -7.58 9.68 -7.46
N CYS A 194 -6.71 8.70 -7.22
CA CYS A 194 -6.28 8.28 -5.89
C CYS A 194 -4.81 8.64 -5.65
N PHE A 195 -4.53 9.17 -4.48
CA PHE A 195 -3.15 9.36 -4.03
C PHE A 195 -2.99 9.09 -2.54
N PHE A 196 -1.76 8.83 -2.15
CA PHE A 196 -1.34 8.59 -0.77
C PHE A 196 -0.53 9.80 -0.29
N PRO A 197 -1.11 10.70 0.52
CA PRO A 197 -0.44 11.94 0.92
C PRO A 197 0.75 11.74 1.86
N GLU A 198 0.91 10.57 2.46
CA GLU A 198 2.09 10.18 3.24
C GLU A 198 3.36 10.15 2.39
N ALA A 199 3.23 10.07 1.06
CA ALA A 199 4.32 9.98 0.07
C ALA A 199 5.26 8.76 0.23
N ARG A 200 5.05 7.93 1.24
CA ARG A 200 5.71 6.64 1.50
C ARG A 200 4.77 5.75 2.29
N THR A 201 5.10 4.46 2.40
CA THR A 201 4.33 3.52 3.23
C THR A 201 4.67 3.69 4.71
N SER A 202 3.65 3.59 5.55
CA SER A 202 3.75 3.55 7.01
C SER A 202 3.79 2.11 7.53
N SER A 203 4.05 1.93 8.82
CA SER A 203 3.97 0.61 9.45
C SER A 203 2.54 0.08 9.58
N GLY A 204 1.53 0.96 9.48
CA GLY A 204 0.13 0.63 9.70
C GLY A 204 -0.36 0.78 11.15
N ASN A 205 0.51 1.10 12.11
CA ASN A 205 0.08 1.39 13.49
C ASN A 205 -0.54 2.78 13.65
N GLY A 206 -0.39 3.64 12.66
CA GLY A 206 -0.87 4.99 12.56
C GLY A 206 -0.65 5.50 11.14
N ILE A 207 -0.78 6.80 10.94
CA ILE A 207 -0.48 7.48 9.68
C ILE A 207 0.78 8.33 9.81
N LEU A 208 1.44 8.59 8.68
CA LEU A 208 2.51 9.58 8.59
C LEU A 208 1.92 10.95 8.26
N PRO A 209 2.64 12.05 8.54
CA PRO A 209 2.18 13.40 8.20
C PRO A 209 1.90 13.55 6.70
N PHE A 210 0.74 14.13 6.39
CA PHE A 210 0.28 14.31 5.01
C PHE A 210 0.99 15.48 4.33
N LYS A 211 1.22 15.34 3.02
CA LYS A 211 1.72 16.41 2.14
C LYS A 211 0.52 17.12 1.50
N GLU A 212 0.52 18.44 1.57
CA GLU A 212 -0.59 19.29 1.16
C GLU A 212 -0.71 19.50 -0.35
N ALA A 213 0.37 19.34 -1.10
CA ALA A 213 0.50 19.87 -2.45
C ALA A 213 -0.58 19.41 -3.44
N LEU A 214 -1.03 18.14 -3.36
CA LEU A 214 -1.99 17.57 -4.29
C LEU A 214 -3.45 17.80 -3.89
N PHE A 215 -3.72 18.30 -2.68
CA PHE A 215 -5.07 18.72 -2.29
C PHE A 215 -5.53 19.95 -3.07
N GLN A 216 -4.59 20.76 -3.59
CA GLN A 216 -4.89 21.89 -4.44
C GLN A 216 -5.73 21.49 -5.67
N SER A 217 -5.48 20.30 -6.23
CA SER A 217 -6.23 19.82 -7.41
C SER A 217 -7.73 19.63 -7.15
N ALA A 218 -8.15 19.22 -5.94
CA ALA A 218 -9.56 19.10 -5.60
C ALA A 218 -10.21 20.48 -5.48
N ILE A 219 -9.48 21.46 -4.91
CA ILE A 219 -9.94 22.85 -4.78
C ILE A 219 -10.13 23.46 -6.16
N ASP A 220 -9.11 23.36 -7.03
CA ASP A 220 -9.12 23.94 -8.36
C ASP A 220 -10.17 23.30 -9.28
N ALA A 221 -10.42 21.99 -9.13
CA ALA A 221 -11.43 21.25 -9.87
C ALA A 221 -12.85 21.41 -9.29
N GLY A 222 -13.01 21.97 -8.07
CA GLY A 222 -14.28 21.97 -7.35
C GLY A 222 -14.80 20.55 -7.04
N SER A 223 -13.92 19.56 -7.00
CA SER A 223 -14.27 18.16 -6.82
C SER A 223 -14.31 17.78 -5.34
N GLU A 224 -15.20 16.85 -5.00
CA GLU A 224 -15.26 16.28 -3.65
C GLU A 224 -14.05 15.36 -3.38
N ILE A 225 -13.72 15.21 -2.12
CA ILE A 225 -12.67 14.31 -1.64
C ILE A 225 -13.33 13.13 -0.94
N GLN A 226 -12.92 11.91 -1.31
CA GLN A 226 -13.29 10.68 -0.62
C GLN A 226 -12.12 10.21 0.24
N PRO A 227 -12.15 10.44 1.54
CA PRO A 227 -11.14 9.88 2.44
C PRO A 227 -11.39 8.40 2.67
N LEU A 228 -10.33 7.59 2.64
CA LEU A 228 -10.35 6.17 2.94
C LEU A 228 -9.36 5.86 4.07
N ALA A 229 -9.79 5.08 5.05
CA ALA A 229 -8.90 4.57 6.10
C ALA A 229 -8.67 3.08 5.90
N LEU A 230 -7.39 2.69 5.74
CA LEU A 230 -6.99 1.30 5.53
C LEU A 230 -6.36 0.73 6.80
N ARG A 231 -6.76 -0.49 7.15
CA ARG A 231 -6.22 -1.26 8.28
C ARG A 231 -6.08 -2.72 7.89
N TYR A 232 -5.07 -3.39 8.46
CA TYR A 232 -4.77 -4.78 8.17
C TYR A 232 -4.93 -5.66 9.41
N PHE A 233 -5.52 -6.83 9.22
CA PHE A 233 -5.73 -7.82 10.27
C PHE A 233 -5.26 -9.20 9.81
N ASP A 234 -4.83 -10.02 10.78
CA ASP A 234 -4.43 -11.41 10.55
C ASP A 234 -5.65 -12.36 10.61
N SER A 235 -5.40 -13.65 10.41
CA SER A 235 -6.43 -14.70 10.49
C SER A 235 -7.12 -14.81 11.88
N GLN A 236 -6.54 -14.21 12.92
CA GLN A 236 -7.11 -14.16 14.27
C GLN A 236 -7.79 -12.81 14.55
N LYS A 237 -8.02 -12.00 13.52
CA LYS A 237 -8.62 -10.66 13.64
C LYS A 237 -7.78 -9.66 14.45
N ARG A 238 -6.51 -9.93 14.65
CA ARG A 238 -5.60 -9.02 15.33
C ARG A 238 -5.00 -8.06 14.31
N ARG A 239 -4.89 -6.78 14.68
CA ARG A 239 -4.21 -5.80 13.86
C ARG A 239 -2.77 -6.24 13.57
N THR A 240 -2.34 -6.15 12.32
CA THR A 240 -1.03 -6.62 11.88
C THR A 240 -0.30 -5.61 11.02
N THR A 241 1.02 -5.54 11.21
CA THR A 241 1.93 -4.74 10.40
C THR A 241 2.68 -5.58 9.34
N GLN A 242 2.42 -6.89 9.30
CA GLN A 242 3.14 -7.82 8.41
C GLN A 242 3.04 -7.47 6.91
N PRO A 243 1.87 -7.03 6.38
CA PRO A 243 1.76 -6.63 4.98
C PRO A 243 2.45 -5.31 4.65
N SER A 244 2.93 -4.55 5.66
CA SER A 244 3.56 -3.24 5.44
C SER A 244 4.78 -3.36 4.52
N PHE A 245 4.89 -2.37 3.63
CA PHE A 245 6.05 -2.18 2.76
C PHE A 245 7.09 -1.21 3.36
N SER A 246 6.83 -0.70 4.57
CA SER A 246 7.75 0.21 5.26
C SER A 246 9.07 -0.50 5.60
N GLU A 247 10.19 0.16 5.28
CA GLU A 247 11.55 -0.27 5.62
C GLU A 247 11.98 -1.66 5.09
N VAL A 248 11.25 -2.20 4.11
CA VAL A 248 11.58 -3.48 3.49
C VAL A 248 11.62 -3.36 1.97
N ASN A 249 12.35 -4.27 1.32
CA ASN A 249 12.32 -4.35 -0.15
C ASN A 249 11.10 -5.14 -0.65
N LEU A 250 10.83 -5.02 -1.94
CA LEU A 250 9.69 -5.66 -2.59
C LEU A 250 9.63 -7.19 -2.36
N PHE A 251 10.76 -7.88 -2.42
CA PHE A 251 10.80 -9.33 -2.26
C PHE A 251 10.44 -9.76 -0.83
N VAL A 252 10.93 -9.03 0.17
CA VAL A 252 10.62 -9.30 1.58
C VAL A 252 9.14 -9.04 1.84
N SER A 253 8.59 -7.93 1.34
CA SER A 253 7.17 -7.61 1.49
C SER A 253 6.29 -8.68 0.84
N LEU A 254 6.59 -9.05 -0.41
CA LEU A 254 5.84 -10.09 -1.11
C LEU A 254 5.92 -11.44 -0.40
N TRP A 255 7.12 -11.81 0.12
CA TRP A 255 7.29 -13.02 0.90
C TRP A 255 6.48 -13.03 2.18
N ARG A 256 6.43 -11.90 2.90
CA ARG A 256 5.58 -11.74 4.08
C ARG A 256 4.11 -11.96 3.73
N ILE A 257 3.61 -11.29 2.69
CA ILE A 257 2.22 -11.39 2.24
C ILE A 257 1.85 -12.84 1.89
N VAL A 258 2.63 -13.54 1.06
CA VAL A 258 2.32 -14.91 0.65
C VAL A 258 2.45 -15.91 1.79
N SER A 259 3.17 -15.56 2.85
CA SER A 259 3.39 -16.41 4.04
C SER A 259 2.28 -16.30 5.08
N MET A 260 1.46 -15.26 5.03
CA MET A 260 0.32 -15.13 5.95
C MET A 260 -0.79 -16.10 5.60
N GLN A 261 -1.44 -16.69 6.60
CA GLN A 261 -2.53 -17.64 6.39
C GLN A 261 -3.71 -16.95 5.71
N GLU A 262 -4.13 -15.84 6.25
CA GLU A 262 -5.17 -14.95 5.72
C GLU A 262 -4.79 -13.52 6.06
N ILE A 263 -5.16 -12.58 5.22
CA ILE A 263 -5.05 -11.15 5.46
C ILE A 263 -6.44 -10.56 5.31
N GLU A 264 -6.90 -9.77 6.27
CA GLU A 264 -8.05 -8.90 6.08
C GLU A 264 -7.59 -7.47 5.85
N VAL A 265 -8.13 -6.85 4.81
CA VAL A 265 -7.97 -5.43 4.53
C VAL A 265 -9.31 -4.76 4.79
N HIS A 266 -9.37 -3.95 5.82
CA HIS A 266 -10.51 -3.09 6.10
C HIS A 266 -10.32 -1.76 5.40
N VAL A 267 -11.29 -1.37 4.59
CA VAL A 267 -11.34 -0.08 3.90
C VAL A 267 -12.59 0.65 4.35
N ASP A 268 -12.40 1.67 5.18
CA ASP A 268 -13.49 2.46 5.69
C ASP A 268 -13.65 3.71 4.83
N PHE A 269 -14.81 3.84 4.19
CA PHE A 269 -15.18 5.04 3.45
C PHE A 269 -15.66 6.07 4.46
N LEU A 270 -14.90 7.14 4.63
CA LEU A 270 -15.29 8.26 5.47
C LEU A 270 -16.25 9.20 4.71
N PRO A 271 -16.97 10.08 5.38
CA PRO A 271 -17.87 11.01 4.70
C PRO A 271 -17.16 11.78 3.58
N LEU A 272 -17.84 11.95 2.46
CA LEU A 272 -17.38 12.82 1.36
C LEU A 272 -17.18 14.24 1.87
N GLU A 273 -16.07 14.85 1.49
CA GLU A 273 -15.71 16.19 1.91
C GLU A 273 -15.62 17.14 0.72
N LYS A 274 -16.38 18.25 0.79
CA LYS A 274 -16.20 19.37 -0.13
C LYS A 274 -15.02 20.20 0.36
N PRO A 275 -13.99 20.43 -0.49
CA PRO A 275 -12.86 21.24 -0.10
C PRO A 275 -13.32 22.67 0.19
N GLN A 276 -13.02 23.17 1.38
CA GLN A 276 -13.28 24.54 1.82
C GLN A 276 -12.02 25.11 2.43
N GLY A 277 -11.69 26.36 2.13
CA GLY A 277 -10.45 26.98 2.56
C GLY A 277 -9.26 26.68 1.66
N ASP A 278 -8.07 26.78 2.21
CA ASP A 278 -6.84 26.49 1.47
C ASP A 278 -6.45 25.00 1.55
N ARG A 279 -5.42 24.63 0.79
CA ARG A 279 -4.93 23.24 0.74
C ARG A 279 -4.40 22.72 2.09
N TYR A 280 -3.96 23.59 3.00
CA TYR A 280 -3.46 23.19 4.32
C TYR A 280 -4.63 22.85 5.22
N GLU A 281 -5.68 23.65 5.24
CA GLU A 281 -6.91 23.41 6.00
C GLU A 281 -7.59 22.12 5.54
N VAL A 282 -7.72 21.93 4.22
CA VAL A 282 -8.27 20.70 3.62
C VAL A 282 -7.43 19.48 4.02
N LYS A 283 -6.09 19.57 3.90
CA LYS A 283 -5.16 18.51 4.28
C LYS A 283 -5.31 18.17 5.77
N ASP A 284 -5.32 19.17 6.66
CA ASP A 284 -5.40 18.96 8.12
C ASP A 284 -6.71 18.26 8.50
N LYS A 285 -7.83 18.65 7.89
CA LYS A 285 -9.13 18.02 8.10
C LYS A 285 -9.14 16.56 7.70
N ILE A 286 -8.63 16.24 6.50
CA ILE A 286 -8.59 14.88 5.96
C ILE A 286 -7.60 14.01 6.76
N GLU A 287 -6.41 14.54 7.09
CA GLU A 287 -5.41 13.86 7.92
C GLU A 287 -6.00 13.49 9.28
N ALA A 288 -6.65 14.44 9.95
CA ALA A 288 -7.29 14.19 11.24
C ALA A 288 -8.42 13.16 11.14
N ALA A 289 -9.21 13.16 10.06
CA ALA A 289 -10.29 12.20 9.87
C ALA A 289 -9.75 10.78 9.67
N ILE A 290 -8.80 10.59 8.76
CA ILE A 290 -8.17 9.29 8.49
C ILE A 290 -7.39 8.82 9.73
N GLY A 291 -6.64 9.70 10.38
CA GLY A 291 -5.86 9.38 11.57
C GLY A 291 -6.72 8.88 12.73
N ARG A 292 -7.88 9.51 12.97
CA ARG A 292 -8.84 9.04 13.98
C ARG A 292 -9.36 7.65 13.66
N GLU A 293 -9.72 7.37 12.41
CA GLU A 293 -10.26 6.07 12.00
C GLU A 293 -9.19 4.97 12.08
N VAL A 294 -7.99 5.25 11.58
CA VAL A 294 -6.84 4.32 11.68
C VAL A 294 -6.46 4.06 13.14
N GLY A 295 -6.60 5.06 14.03
CA GLY A 295 -6.29 4.94 15.46
C GLY A 295 -7.31 4.15 16.28
N LYS A 296 -8.53 3.90 15.78
CA LYS A 296 -9.52 3.10 16.48
C LYS A 296 -8.98 1.68 16.74
N ILE A 297 -8.94 1.31 17.99
CA ILE A 297 -8.74 -0.08 18.40
C ILE A 297 -10.08 -0.76 18.16
N HIS A 298 -10.17 -1.67 17.18
CA HIS A 298 -11.32 -2.55 17.11
C HIS A 298 -11.23 -3.50 18.30
N GLU A 299 -12.07 -3.29 19.30
CA GLU A 299 -12.47 -4.37 20.18
C GLU A 299 -13.12 -5.39 19.27
N VAL A 300 -12.53 -6.58 19.24
CA VAL A 300 -13.18 -7.76 18.64
C VAL A 300 -14.46 -7.95 19.39
N LEU A 301 -15.59 -7.51 18.83
CA LEU A 301 -16.88 -7.92 19.30
C LEU A 301 -16.93 -9.44 19.11
N ALA A 302 -16.71 -10.17 20.21
CA ALA A 302 -17.01 -11.58 20.28
C ALA A 302 -18.55 -11.70 20.19
N GLU A 303 -19.05 -12.06 19.01
CA GLU A 303 -20.35 -12.68 18.84
C GLU A 303 -20.19 -14.20 18.79
#